data_6c560903cbf64823c06923abc841927b
#
_entry.id   6c560903cbf64823c06923abc841927b
#
_cell.length_a   1.000
_cell.length_b   1.000
_cell.length_c   1.000
_cell.angle_alpha   90.00
_cell.angle_beta   90.00
_cell.angle_gamma   90.00
#
_symmetry.space_group_name_H-M   'P 1'
#
loop_
_entity.id
_entity.type
_entity.pdbx_description
1 polymer ?
#
loop_
_entity_poly.entity_id
_entity_poly.type
_entity_poly.pdbx_seq_one_letter_code
_entity_poly.pdbx_strand_id
1 'polypeptide(L)'
;VEGNITPVAEFNTYADAVATARVFALTSPNPSSTIPPLPLKLSTLPPYPRQLSRPLKLTLFPLDVTTPHTLQRSHVSAKLDPLIKAGSPLAEWTSAFVHKTLDKMESLTRKQADIGLELHDPLPIWYMLTRSAPSWMLAPKAPEDIRVETAGQWTRGMHVIDRRSRKKGGISQQVKSPGAVDISNPMESLIIAKAAEDEGDAPGDNGGWLSLAKGNRINRIISSPGEASFGPYLLERIFG
;
A
#
# COMPACT_ATOMS: atom_id res chain seq x y z
N VAL A 1 0.08 -5.46 -9.38
CA VAL A 1 0.34 -5.86 -7.98
C VAL A 1 0.24 -7.37 -7.92
N GLU A 2 1.29 -8.04 -7.50
CA GLU A 2 1.34 -9.48 -7.31
C GLU A 2 0.52 -9.89 -6.09
N GLY A 3 -0.02 -11.11 -6.09
CA GLY A 3 -0.66 -11.72 -4.95
C GLY A 3 0.26 -12.77 -4.30
N ASN A 4 0.06 -13.04 -3.02
CA ASN A 4 0.78 -14.09 -2.29
C ASN A 4 -0.16 -15.14 -1.67
N ILE A 5 -1.47 -14.85 -1.57
CA ILE A 5 -2.47 -15.82 -1.11
C ILE A 5 -3.34 -16.33 -2.27
N THR A 6 -3.58 -15.48 -3.25
CA THR A 6 -4.12 -15.83 -4.57
C THR A 6 -3.24 -15.22 -5.65
N PRO A 7 -3.37 -15.59 -6.93
CA PRO A 7 -2.57 -14.96 -7.99
C PRO A 7 -2.68 -13.44 -8.07
N VAL A 8 -3.74 -12.85 -7.52
CA VAL A 8 -4.05 -11.42 -7.67
C VAL A 8 -4.28 -10.68 -6.34
N ALA A 9 -4.24 -11.36 -5.21
CA ALA A 9 -4.55 -10.78 -3.91
C ALA A 9 -3.43 -11.04 -2.88
N GLU A 10 -3.08 -10.00 -2.16
CA GLU A 10 -2.22 -10.04 -0.98
C GLU A 10 -3.04 -10.51 0.23
N PHE A 11 -2.37 -11.18 1.16
CA PHE A 11 -2.98 -11.87 2.31
C PHE A 11 -3.89 -10.97 3.15
N ASN A 12 -3.41 -9.81 3.58
CA ASN A 12 -4.19 -8.93 4.46
C ASN A 12 -5.41 -8.35 3.74
N THR A 13 -5.24 -7.95 2.49
CA THR A 13 -6.36 -7.47 1.65
C THR A 13 -7.36 -8.59 1.38
N TYR A 14 -6.90 -9.82 1.16
CA TYR A 14 -7.79 -10.96 0.95
C TYR A 14 -8.53 -11.34 2.23
N ALA A 15 -7.89 -11.27 3.39
CA ALA A 15 -8.49 -11.60 4.69
C ALA A 15 -9.72 -10.74 4.98
N ASP A 16 -9.63 -9.41 4.75
CA ASP A 16 -10.79 -8.52 4.83
C ASP A 16 -10.78 -7.45 3.72
N ALA A 17 -11.22 -7.87 2.52
CA ALA A 17 -11.29 -6.99 1.37
C ALA A 17 -12.29 -5.82 1.56
N VAL A 18 -13.34 -6.00 2.36
CA VAL A 18 -14.30 -4.95 2.67
C VAL A 18 -13.67 -3.90 3.58
N ALA A 19 -12.97 -4.30 4.62
CA ALA A 19 -12.27 -3.37 5.50
C ALA A 19 -11.21 -2.58 4.72
N THR A 20 -10.41 -3.25 3.88
CA THR A 20 -9.41 -2.58 3.03
C THR A 20 -10.07 -1.56 2.10
N ALA A 21 -11.15 -1.92 1.39
CA ALA A 21 -11.88 -1.00 0.53
C ALA A 21 -12.43 0.21 1.31
N ARG A 22 -12.93 -0.02 2.52
CA ARG A 22 -13.43 1.05 3.40
C ARG A 22 -12.31 2.00 3.84
N VAL A 23 -11.14 1.49 4.20
CA VAL A 23 -9.97 2.34 4.54
C VAL A 23 -9.51 3.14 3.33
N PHE A 24 -9.44 2.52 2.14
CA PHE A 24 -9.08 3.21 0.91
C PHE A 24 -10.05 4.33 0.55
N ALA A 25 -11.34 4.12 0.79
CA ALA A 25 -12.38 5.13 0.55
C ALA A 25 -12.16 6.41 1.38
N LEU A 26 -11.51 6.34 2.54
CA LEU A 26 -11.18 7.54 3.35
C LEU A 26 -10.17 8.47 2.66
N THR A 27 -9.52 8.04 1.61
CA THR A 27 -8.61 8.87 0.79
C THR A 27 -9.36 9.64 -0.30
N SER A 28 -10.63 9.29 -0.56
CA SER A 28 -11.45 9.88 -1.61
C SER A 28 -12.03 11.24 -1.19
N PRO A 29 -12.15 12.20 -2.12
CA PRO A 29 -12.97 13.39 -1.90
C PRO A 29 -14.44 13.04 -1.62
N ASN A 30 -14.94 11.94 -2.20
CA ASN A 30 -16.25 11.37 -1.95
C ASN A 30 -16.13 9.90 -1.57
N PRO A 31 -15.99 9.56 -0.26
CA PRO A 31 -15.81 8.20 0.19
C PRO A 31 -16.89 7.22 -0.26
N SER A 32 -18.13 7.68 -0.37
CA SER A 32 -19.25 6.83 -0.79
C SER A 32 -19.14 6.37 -2.26
N SER A 33 -18.31 7.01 -3.06
CA SER A 33 -18.13 6.67 -4.48
C SER A 33 -17.37 5.35 -4.73
N THR A 34 -16.63 4.87 -3.73
CA THR A 34 -15.76 3.67 -3.87
C THR A 34 -16.04 2.59 -2.84
N ILE A 35 -16.98 2.83 -1.93
CA ILE A 35 -17.36 1.82 -0.94
C ILE A 35 -18.17 0.73 -1.63
N PRO A 36 -17.76 -0.53 -1.51
CA PRO A 36 -18.54 -1.64 -2.04
C PRO A 36 -19.86 -1.78 -1.28
N PRO A 37 -20.90 -2.36 -1.91
CA PRO A 37 -22.10 -2.71 -1.21
C PRO A 37 -21.76 -3.65 -0.05
N LEU A 38 -22.27 -3.33 1.14
CA LEU A 38 -22.06 -4.15 2.33
C LEU A 38 -22.86 -5.44 2.22
N PRO A 39 -22.27 -6.60 2.56
CA PRO A 39 -23.04 -7.81 2.79
C PRO A 39 -24.14 -7.56 3.83
N LEU A 40 -25.30 -8.21 3.68
CA LEU A 40 -26.46 -8.04 4.58
C LEU A 40 -26.09 -8.18 6.06
N LYS A 41 -25.16 -9.06 6.40
CA LYS A 41 -24.64 -9.25 7.77
C LYS A 41 -23.88 -8.04 8.34
N LEU A 42 -23.37 -7.16 7.50
CA LEU A 42 -22.62 -5.96 7.86
C LEU A 42 -23.41 -4.67 7.62
N SER A 43 -24.68 -4.80 7.28
CA SER A 43 -25.58 -3.64 7.03
C SER A 43 -25.79 -2.74 8.25
N THR A 44 -25.44 -3.22 9.46
CA THR A 44 -25.47 -2.44 10.71
C THR A 44 -24.30 -1.48 10.86
N LEU A 45 -23.27 -1.57 10.01
CA LEU A 45 -22.19 -0.59 10.05
C LEU A 45 -22.71 0.79 9.65
N PRO A 46 -22.32 1.86 10.37
CA PRO A 46 -22.76 3.19 10.04
C PRO A 46 -22.28 3.57 8.63
N PRO A 47 -23.09 4.32 7.88
CA PRO A 47 -22.67 4.85 6.59
C PRO A 47 -21.46 5.77 6.78
N TYR A 48 -20.62 5.86 5.75
CA TYR A 48 -19.55 6.85 5.76
C TYR A 48 -20.13 8.26 5.74
N PRO A 49 -19.46 9.20 6.41
CA PRO A 49 -19.83 10.60 6.29
C PRO A 49 -19.70 11.02 4.83
N ARG A 50 -20.65 11.82 4.36
CA ARG A 50 -20.61 12.35 2.98
C ARG A 50 -19.36 13.20 2.74
N GLN A 51 -18.88 13.87 3.77
CA GLN A 51 -17.69 14.69 3.73
C GLN A 51 -16.82 14.41 4.96
N LEU A 52 -15.54 14.21 4.74
CA LEU A 52 -14.55 14.07 5.80
C LEU A 52 -13.99 15.45 6.16
N SER A 53 -13.73 15.69 7.45
CA SER A 53 -13.04 16.91 7.90
C SER A 53 -11.61 16.98 7.33
N ARG A 54 -11.00 15.81 7.11
CA ARG A 54 -9.68 15.67 6.49
C ARG A 54 -9.59 14.30 5.80
N PRO A 55 -9.29 14.25 4.49
CA PRO A 55 -9.01 12.99 3.81
C PRO A 55 -7.80 12.28 4.39
N LEU A 56 -7.83 10.95 4.43
CA LEU A 56 -6.70 10.13 4.82
C LEU A 56 -5.59 10.23 3.77
N LYS A 57 -4.36 10.49 4.19
CA LYS A 57 -3.17 10.36 3.35
C LYS A 57 -2.64 8.94 3.49
N LEU A 58 -2.69 8.17 2.41
CA LEU A 58 -2.27 6.78 2.39
C LEU A 58 -1.17 6.55 1.36
N THR A 59 -0.11 5.85 1.79
CA THR A 59 0.95 5.38 0.90
C THR A 59 0.98 3.86 0.93
N LEU A 60 0.85 3.23 -0.23
CA LEU A 60 0.83 1.78 -0.41
C LEU A 60 2.21 1.27 -0.84
N PHE A 61 2.68 0.23 -0.17
CA PHE A 61 3.89 -0.53 -0.51
C PHE A 61 3.45 -1.92 -0.99
N PRO A 62 3.31 -2.13 -2.31
CA PRO A 62 2.86 -3.41 -2.85
C PRO A 62 3.96 -4.48 -2.76
N LEU A 63 3.56 -5.76 -2.87
CA LEU A 63 4.47 -6.90 -2.83
C LEU A 63 5.59 -6.79 -3.86
N ASP A 64 5.32 -6.26 -5.05
CA ASP A 64 6.32 -6.01 -6.09
C ASP A 64 7.53 -5.21 -5.58
N VAL A 65 7.34 -4.40 -4.54
CA VAL A 65 8.39 -3.58 -3.91
C VAL A 65 8.89 -4.20 -2.61
N THR A 66 8.03 -4.86 -1.85
CA THR A 66 8.40 -5.35 -0.51
C THR A 66 9.04 -6.73 -0.53
N THR A 67 8.57 -7.65 -1.37
CA THR A 67 9.07 -9.04 -1.47
C THR A 67 10.58 -9.16 -1.73
N PRO A 68 11.22 -8.30 -2.56
CA PRO A 68 12.66 -8.41 -2.78
C PRO A 68 13.50 -8.07 -1.54
N HIS A 69 12.94 -7.37 -0.56
CA HIS A 69 13.66 -7.01 0.66
C HIS A 69 13.65 -8.14 1.67
N THR A 70 14.75 -8.86 1.78
CA THR A 70 14.89 -10.01 2.67
C THR A 70 15.96 -9.82 3.73
N LEU A 71 15.70 -10.37 4.91
CA LEU A 71 16.70 -10.53 5.97
C LEU A 71 17.32 -11.92 5.86
N GLN A 72 18.51 -11.99 5.32
CA GLN A 72 19.22 -13.24 5.08
C GLN A 72 19.85 -13.79 6.37
N ARG A 73 19.93 -15.11 6.50
CA ARG A 73 20.56 -15.81 7.62
C ARG A 73 21.99 -15.35 7.86
N SER A 74 22.77 -15.20 6.79
CA SER A 74 24.16 -14.73 6.84
C SER A 74 24.30 -13.35 7.49
N HIS A 75 23.41 -12.42 7.15
CA HIS A 75 23.40 -11.08 7.75
C HIS A 75 23.05 -11.12 9.24
N VAL A 76 22.07 -11.96 9.61
CA VAL A 76 21.68 -12.16 11.02
C VAL A 76 22.84 -12.70 11.83
N SER A 77 23.44 -13.80 11.39
CA SER A 77 24.58 -14.42 12.09
C SER A 77 25.79 -13.48 12.17
N ALA A 78 26.16 -12.83 11.09
CA ALA A 78 27.27 -11.88 11.08
C ALA A 78 27.12 -10.75 12.09
N LYS A 79 25.89 -10.25 12.28
CA LYS A 79 25.61 -9.17 13.27
C LYS A 79 25.44 -9.69 14.68
N LEU A 80 24.73 -10.80 14.90
CA LEU A 80 24.34 -11.25 16.24
C LEU A 80 25.40 -12.10 16.94
N ASP A 81 26.16 -12.94 16.22
CA ASP A 81 27.13 -13.86 16.86
C ASP A 81 28.18 -13.14 17.71
N PRO A 82 28.79 -12.02 17.28
CA PRO A 82 29.71 -11.26 18.12
C PRO A 82 29.04 -10.69 19.38
N LEU A 83 27.79 -10.23 19.25
CA LEU A 83 27.04 -9.66 20.37
C LEU A 83 26.59 -10.72 21.38
N ILE A 84 26.23 -11.92 20.92
CA ILE A 84 25.95 -13.07 21.77
C ILE A 84 27.19 -13.47 22.56
N LYS A 85 28.35 -13.55 21.90
CA LYS A 85 29.64 -13.83 22.57
C LYS A 85 29.99 -12.77 23.61
N ALA A 86 29.54 -11.52 23.40
CA ALA A 86 29.69 -10.43 24.36
C ALA A 86 28.64 -10.43 25.46
N GLY A 87 27.70 -11.39 25.47
CA GLY A 87 26.68 -11.55 26.50
C GLY A 87 25.44 -10.67 26.32
N SER A 88 25.11 -10.27 25.08
CA SER A 88 23.90 -9.47 24.82
C SER A 88 22.62 -10.32 24.89
N PRO A 89 21.73 -10.14 25.87
CA PRO A 89 20.49 -10.89 25.96
C PRO A 89 19.53 -10.63 24.78
N LEU A 90 19.53 -9.40 24.26
CA LEU A 90 18.71 -9.03 23.10
C LEU A 90 19.16 -9.78 21.84
N ALA A 91 20.47 -9.88 21.63
CA ALA A 91 21.02 -10.60 20.47
C ALA A 91 20.73 -12.10 20.57
N GLU A 92 20.89 -12.70 21.77
CA GLU A 92 20.57 -14.10 22.01
C GLU A 92 19.10 -14.42 21.75
N TRP A 93 18.19 -13.62 22.32
CA TRP A 93 16.76 -13.79 22.13
C TRP A 93 16.35 -13.62 20.67
N THR A 94 16.85 -12.57 19.99
CA THR A 94 16.56 -12.32 18.57
C THR A 94 17.07 -13.45 17.69
N SER A 95 18.30 -13.91 17.92
CA SER A 95 18.90 -15.03 17.18
C SER A 95 18.04 -16.29 17.29
N ALA A 96 17.58 -16.61 18.50
CA ALA A 96 16.79 -17.81 18.74
C ALA A 96 15.51 -17.86 17.91
N PHE A 97 14.71 -16.79 17.88
CA PHE A 97 13.44 -16.82 17.13
C PHE A 97 13.63 -16.59 15.63
N VAL A 98 14.58 -15.74 15.21
CA VAL A 98 14.82 -15.50 13.78
C VAL A 98 15.35 -16.75 13.09
N HIS A 99 16.34 -17.44 13.68
CA HIS A 99 16.84 -18.68 13.12
C HIS A 99 15.78 -19.78 13.07
N LYS A 100 14.93 -19.91 14.10
CA LYS A 100 13.81 -20.85 14.08
C LYS A 100 12.78 -20.54 12.99
N THR A 101 12.52 -19.24 12.74
CA THR A 101 11.65 -18.83 11.64
C THR A 101 12.25 -19.18 10.29
N LEU A 102 13.55 -18.90 10.09
CA LEU A 102 14.27 -19.27 8.87
C LEU A 102 14.30 -20.79 8.65
N ASP A 103 14.58 -21.58 9.69
CA ASP A 103 14.54 -23.06 9.64
C ASP A 103 13.15 -23.55 9.16
N LYS A 104 12.09 -22.94 9.70
CA LYS A 104 10.74 -23.28 9.30
C LYS A 104 10.47 -22.94 7.83
N MET A 105 10.88 -21.75 7.38
CA MET A 105 10.72 -21.34 5.98
C MET A 105 11.50 -22.27 5.04
N GLU A 106 12.74 -22.60 5.35
CA GLU A 106 13.56 -23.53 4.61
C GLU A 106 12.90 -24.92 4.50
N SER A 107 12.29 -25.40 5.60
CA SER A 107 11.58 -26.69 5.61
C SER A 107 10.34 -26.74 4.71
N LEU A 108 9.73 -25.56 4.42
CA LEU A 108 8.54 -25.44 3.58
C LEU A 108 8.85 -25.18 2.12
N THR A 109 10.07 -24.77 1.82
CA THR A 109 10.47 -24.37 0.47
C THR A 109 11.29 -25.46 -0.18
N ARG A 110 10.88 -25.91 -1.39
CA ARG A 110 11.61 -26.92 -2.17
C ARG A 110 12.88 -26.37 -2.86
N LYS A 111 13.15 -25.08 -2.74
CA LYS A 111 14.29 -24.42 -3.42
C LYS A 111 15.48 -24.34 -2.46
N GLN A 112 16.65 -24.77 -2.92
CA GLN A 112 17.96 -24.58 -2.26
C GLN A 112 18.50 -23.14 -2.37
N ALA A 113 17.65 -22.14 -2.61
CA ALA A 113 18.08 -20.75 -2.69
C ALA A 113 18.22 -20.17 -1.27
N ASP A 114 19.11 -19.18 -1.12
CA ASP A 114 19.31 -18.43 0.12
C ASP A 114 18.00 -17.75 0.54
N ILE A 115 17.27 -18.41 1.45
CA ILE A 115 15.94 -18.00 1.88
C ILE A 115 16.13 -16.94 2.96
N GLY A 116 15.58 -15.75 2.69
CA GLY A 116 15.50 -14.67 3.66
C GLY A 116 14.10 -14.49 4.19
N LEU A 117 13.98 -13.90 5.37
CA LEU A 117 12.70 -13.42 5.91
C LEU A 117 12.31 -12.13 5.17
N GLU A 118 11.20 -12.15 4.46
CA GLU A 118 10.67 -10.98 3.75
C GLU A 118 10.27 -9.85 4.74
N LEU A 119 10.77 -8.63 4.47
CA LEU A 119 10.66 -7.48 5.38
C LEU A 119 9.49 -6.57 4.99
N HIS A 120 8.29 -7.14 4.81
CA HIS A 120 7.11 -6.38 4.40
C HIS A 120 6.74 -5.26 5.37
N ASP A 121 6.55 -5.60 6.65
CA ASP A 121 6.04 -4.67 7.67
C ASP A 121 7.06 -3.60 8.08
N PRO A 122 8.36 -3.88 8.24
CA PRO A 122 9.32 -2.85 8.60
C PRO A 122 9.67 -1.90 7.45
N LEU A 123 9.38 -2.24 6.19
CA LEU A 123 9.72 -1.40 5.03
C LEU A 123 9.03 -0.03 5.03
N PRO A 124 7.76 0.13 5.39
CA PRO A 124 7.15 1.45 5.56
C PRO A 124 7.82 2.31 6.62
N ILE A 125 8.37 1.70 7.69
CA ILE A 125 9.14 2.42 8.71
C ILE A 125 10.47 2.91 8.11
N TRP A 126 11.16 2.05 7.35
CA TRP A 126 12.37 2.46 6.63
C TRP A 126 12.12 3.63 5.69
N TYR A 127 11.01 3.59 4.94
CA TYR A 127 10.59 4.73 4.11
C TYR A 127 10.44 6.01 4.94
N MET A 128 9.79 5.96 6.09
CA MET A 128 9.60 7.15 6.94
C MET A 128 10.92 7.75 7.40
N LEU A 129 11.94 6.90 7.66
CA LEU A 129 13.27 7.33 8.10
C LEU A 129 14.14 7.85 6.94
N THR A 130 13.90 7.38 5.73
CA THR A 130 14.77 7.63 4.56
C THR A 130 14.05 8.24 3.36
N ARG A 131 12.85 8.77 3.56
CA ARG A 131 11.97 9.28 2.47
C ARG A 131 12.57 10.41 1.62
N SER A 132 13.63 11.07 2.10
CA SER A 132 14.38 12.07 1.34
C SER A 132 15.34 11.46 0.30
N ALA A 133 15.58 10.15 0.36
CA ALA A 133 16.43 9.48 -0.62
C ALA A 133 15.74 9.46 -2.00
N PRO A 134 16.45 9.87 -3.08
CA PRO A 134 15.85 10.01 -4.41
C PRO A 134 15.45 8.67 -5.06
N SER A 135 15.91 7.57 -4.51
CA SER A 135 15.58 6.20 -4.96
C SER A 135 14.18 5.75 -4.57
N TRP A 136 13.52 6.41 -3.61
CA TRP A 136 12.11 6.20 -3.38
C TRP A 136 11.28 6.87 -4.47
N MET A 137 10.56 6.07 -5.23
CA MET A 137 9.75 6.58 -6.35
C MET A 137 8.28 6.24 -6.15
N LEU A 138 7.44 7.24 -6.35
CA LEU A 138 6.00 7.08 -6.47
C LEU A 138 5.62 6.70 -7.90
N ALA A 139 4.48 6.04 -8.06
CA ALA A 139 3.90 5.81 -9.37
C ALA A 139 3.72 7.14 -10.13
N PRO A 140 3.97 7.17 -11.45
CA PRO A 140 3.97 8.44 -12.22
C PRO A 140 2.65 9.21 -12.19
N LYS A 141 1.54 8.52 -11.90
CA LYS A 141 0.20 9.09 -11.79
C LYS A 141 -0.28 9.20 -10.33
N ALA A 142 0.62 9.09 -9.35
CA ALA A 142 0.25 9.23 -7.95
C ALA A 142 -0.26 10.66 -7.64
N PRO A 143 -1.32 10.79 -6.82
CA PRO A 143 -2.11 9.71 -6.22
C PRO A 143 -3.03 9.02 -7.23
N GLU A 144 -3.08 7.68 -7.18
CA GLU A 144 -3.87 6.84 -8.08
C GLU A 144 -5.23 6.47 -7.46
N ASP A 145 -6.26 6.32 -8.32
CA ASP A 145 -7.51 5.68 -7.90
C ASP A 145 -7.28 4.16 -7.87
N ILE A 146 -7.03 3.64 -6.66
CA ILE A 146 -6.86 2.21 -6.40
C ILE A 146 -8.08 1.73 -5.66
N ARG A 147 -8.82 0.79 -6.24
CA ARG A 147 -10.01 0.18 -5.63
C ARG A 147 -9.76 -1.29 -5.33
N VAL A 148 -10.52 -1.84 -4.39
CA VAL A 148 -10.41 -3.24 -3.99
C VAL A 148 -11.64 -4.00 -4.48
N GLU A 149 -11.42 -5.11 -5.18
CA GLU A 149 -12.49 -6.04 -5.54
C GLU A 149 -12.90 -6.86 -4.30
N THR A 150 -14.16 -6.75 -3.91
CA THR A 150 -14.64 -7.34 -2.64
C THR A 150 -15.49 -8.60 -2.81
N ALA A 151 -16.01 -8.85 -4.01
CA ALA A 151 -17.01 -9.90 -4.24
C ALA A 151 -16.67 -10.87 -5.38
N GLY A 152 -15.62 -10.62 -6.14
CA GLY A 152 -15.25 -11.44 -7.29
C GLY A 152 -14.83 -12.86 -6.89
N GLN A 153 -15.33 -13.86 -7.61
CA GLN A 153 -15.02 -15.28 -7.35
C GLN A 153 -13.51 -15.57 -7.35
N TRP A 154 -12.78 -14.99 -8.31
CA TRP A 154 -11.34 -15.22 -8.51
C TRP A 154 -10.50 -13.98 -8.22
N THR A 155 -11.14 -12.82 -8.01
CA THR A 155 -10.50 -11.50 -7.93
C THR A 155 -10.72 -10.80 -6.59
N ARG A 156 -11.40 -11.45 -5.64
CA ARG A 156 -11.58 -10.90 -4.30
C ARG A 156 -10.23 -10.52 -3.68
N GLY A 157 -10.10 -9.30 -3.20
CA GLY A 157 -8.86 -8.73 -2.65
C GLY A 157 -7.91 -8.12 -3.70
N MET A 158 -8.24 -8.22 -5.00
CA MET A 158 -7.43 -7.61 -6.06
C MET A 158 -7.49 -6.08 -5.99
N HIS A 159 -6.34 -5.43 -6.11
CA HIS A 159 -6.26 -3.99 -6.30
C HIS A 159 -6.45 -3.64 -7.77
N VAL A 160 -7.52 -2.90 -8.05
CA VAL A 160 -7.90 -2.48 -9.42
C VAL A 160 -7.47 -1.04 -9.65
N ILE A 161 -6.74 -0.81 -10.73
CA ILE A 161 -6.29 0.51 -11.18
C ILE A 161 -6.72 0.67 -12.63
N ASP A 162 -7.36 1.80 -12.97
CA ASP A 162 -7.67 2.10 -14.37
C ASP A 162 -6.40 2.50 -15.14
N ARG A 163 -5.95 1.62 -16.00
CA ARG A 163 -4.79 1.85 -16.87
C ARG A 163 -5.18 2.25 -18.30
N ARG A 164 -6.47 2.35 -18.59
CA ARG A 164 -6.95 2.80 -19.89
C ARG A 164 -6.51 4.25 -20.13
N SER A 165 -6.08 4.57 -21.35
CA SER A 165 -5.64 5.91 -21.75
C SER A 165 -6.84 6.83 -22.02
N ARG A 166 -7.74 6.98 -21.04
CA ARG A 166 -8.90 7.88 -21.14
C ARG A 166 -8.56 9.21 -20.47
N LYS A 167 -9.01 10.31 -21.07
CA LYS A 167 -8.94 11.64 -20.45
C LYS A 167 -9.99 11.69 -19.34
N LYS A 168 -9.58 12.07 -18.13
CA LYS A 168 -10.51 12.43 -17.07
C LYS A 168 -11.32 13.63 -17.50
N GLY A 169 -12.63 13.60 -17.23
CA GLY A 169 -13.67 14.48 -17.77
C GLY A 169 -13.34 15.95 -17.88
N GLY A 170 -13.96 16.55 -18.86
CA GLY A 170 -13.62 17.84 -19.36
C GLY A 170 -14.10 19.02 -18.51
N ILE A 171 -13.43 19.31 -17.42
CA ILE A 171 -13.33 20.70 -16.98
C ILE A 171 -12.16 21.27 -17.78
N SER A 172 -12.55 22.11 -18.75
CA SER A 172 -11.67 22.74 -19.72
C SER A 172 -10.50 23.48 -19.05
N GLN A 173 -9.30 23.09 -19.44
CA GLN A 173 -8.18 23.96 -19.81
C GLN A 173 -7.57 24.97 -18.82
N GLN A 174 -7.77 24.94 -17.50
CA GLN A 174 -7.00 25.87 -16.66
C GLN A 174 -6.34 25.29 -15.40
N VAL A 175 -6.32 23.98 -15.20
CA VAL A 175 -5.50 23.38 -14.13
C VAL A 175 -4.22 22.83 -14.75
N LYS A 176 -3.12 23.55 -14.55
CA LYS A 176 -1.77 23.10 -14.88
C LYS A 176 -1.52 21.75 -14.20
N SER A 177 -1.06 20.78 -14.99
CA SER A 177 -0.52 19.45 -14.65
C SER A 177 -1.08 18.72 -13.40
N PRO A 178 -1.56 17.46 -13.52
CA PRO A 178 -2.19 16.70 -12.43
C PRO A 178 -1.28 16.33 -11.24
N GLY A 179 -0.07 16.80 -11.20
CA GLY A 179 0.91 16.50 -10.16
C GLY A 179 0.95 17.49 -8.98
N ALA A 180 0.11 18.51 -8.95
CA ALA A 180 0.23 19.59 -7.97
C ALA A 180 -1.08 19.97 -7.24
N VAL A 181 -2.10 19.11 -7.22
CA VAL A 181 -3.28 19.40 -6.41
C VAL A 181 -2.93 19.11 -4.95
N ASP A 182 -2.64 20.13 -4.18
CA ASP A 182 -2.45 20.03 -2.73
C ASP A 182 -3.81 19.89 -2.04
N ILE A 183 -4.27 18.63 -1.90
CA ILE A 183 -5.52 18.27 -1.22
C ILE A 183 -5.52 18.70 0.26
N SER A 184 -4.40 19.19 0.79
CA SER A 184 -4.33 19.76 2.13
C SER A 184 -4.88 21.19 2.18
N ASN A 185 -5.13 21.81 1.03
CA ASN A 185 -5.74 23.15 0.95
C ASN A 185 -7.29 23.02 1.03
N PRO A 186 -7.93 23.54 2.08
CA PRO A 186 -9.39 23.48 2.25
C PRO A 186 -10.17 24.09 1.06
N MET A 187 -9.58 25.08 0.39
CA MET A 187 -10.19 25.76 -0.75
C MET A 187 -10.20 24.84 -2.00
N GLU A 188 -9.14 24.10 -2.26
CA GLU A 188 -9.07 23.15 -3.38
C GLU A 188 -10.00 21.95 -3.16
N SER A 189 -10.09 21.47 -1.90
CA SER A 189 -11.05 20.45 -1.52
C SER A 189 -12.50 20.90 -1.73
N LEU A 190 -12.82 22.17 -1.47
CA LEU A 190 -14.15 22.74 -1.69
C LEU A 190 -14.48 22.90 -3.18
N ILE A 191 -13.49 23.30 -3.99
CA ILE A 191 -13.65 23.42 -5.45
C ILE A 191 -13.89 22.05 -6.07
N ILE A 192 -13.16 21.03 -5.63
CA ILE A 192 -13.34 19.64 -6.08
C ILE A 192 -14.71 19.10 -5.62
N ALA A 193 -15.12 19.36 -4.38
CA ALA A 193 -16.43 18.95 -3.86
C ALA A 193 -17.57 19.61 -4.62
N LYS A 194 -17.46 20.89 -4.96
CA LYS A 194 -18.48 21.65 -5.69
C LYS A 194 -18.56 21.23 -7.17
N ALA A 195 -17.43 20.91 -7.79
CA ALA A 195 -17.38 20.32 -9.13
C ALA A 195 -18.01 18.90 -9.14
N ALA A 196 -18.01 18.20 -8.00
CA ALA A 196 -18.61 16.88 -7.83
C ALA A 196 -20.15 16.88 -7.87
N GLU A 197 -20.77 17.98 -7.46
CA GLU A 197 -22.23 18.11 -7.47
C GLU A 197 -22.78 18.35 -8.88
N ASP A 198 -21.94 18.89 -9.78
CA ASP A 198 -22.32 19.23 -11.16
C ASP A 198 -21.87 18.20 -12.22
N GLU A 199 -21.02 17.22 -11.86
CA GLU A 199 -20.57 16.20 -12.82
C GLU A 199 -21.56 15.03 -12.92
N GLY A 200 -22.36 15.01 -13.97
CA GLY A 200 -23.01 13.81 -14.48
C GLY A 200 -21.97 12.74 -14.84
N ASP A 201 -22.29 11.46 -14.62
CA ASP A 201 -21.38 10.36 -15.03
C ASP A 201 -21.12 10.44 -16.54
N ALA A 202 -19.84 10.41 -16.93
CA ALA A 202 -19.46 10.41 -18.33
C ALA A 202 -20.04 9.16 -19.01
N PRO A 203 -20.63 9.25 -20.21
CA PRO A 203 -21.19 8.10 -20.91
C PRO A 203 -20.16 6.96 -21.03
N GLY A 204 -20.54 5.78 -20.56
CA GLY A 204 -19.67 4.58 -20.56
C GLY A 204 -18.60 4.55 -19.48
N ASP A 205 -18.64 5.44 -18.50
CA ASP A 205 -17.76 5.39 -17.31
C ASP A 205 -18.46 4.69 -16.14
N ASN A 206 -18.71 3.41 -16.27
CA ASN A 206 -19.28 2.61 -15.20
C ASN A 206 -18.36 2.64 -13.97
N GLY A 207 -18.83 3.24 -12.87
CA GLY A 207 -18.09 3.34 -11.61
C GLY A 207 -17.32 4.65 -11.41
N GLY A 208 -17.44 5.64 -12.29
CA GLY A 208 -16.88 6.99 -12.13
C GLY A 208 -15.35 7.02 -12.07
N TRP A 209 -14.67 6.20 -12.88
CA TRP A 209 -13.20 6.18 -12.95
C TRP A 209 -12.60 7.45 -13.58
N LEU A 210 -13.40 8.14 -14.38
CA LEU A 210 -12.97 9.37 -15.09
C LEU A 210 -13.29 10.64 -14.30
N SER A 211 -14.10 10.54 -13.24
CA SER A 211 -14.46 11.67 -12.40
C SER A 211 -13.28 12.15 -11.56
N LEU A 212 -13.08 13.46 -11.48
CA LEU A 212 -12.13 14.08 -10.56
C LEU A 212 -12.63 14.09 -9.11
N ALA A 213 -13.94 14.01 -8.93
CA ALA A 213 -14.62 14.07 -7.64
C ALA A 213 -14.87 12.71 -7.00
N LYS A 214 -14.72 11.64 -7.76
CA LYS A 214 -14.89 10.24 -7.32
C LYS A 214 -13.54 9.52 -7.30
N GLY A 215 -13.53 8.33 -6.72
CA GLY A 215 -12.34 7.48 -6.66
C GLY A 215 -11.38 7.81 -5.53
N ASN A 216 -10.54 6.86 -5.21
CA ASN A 216 -9.55 6.97 -4.15
C ASN A 216 -8.34 7.82 -4.56
N ARG A 217 -7.53 8.24 -3.57
CA ARG A 217 -6.31 9.03 -3.79
C ARG A 217 -5.18 8.40 -2.99
N ILE A 218 -4.53 7.40 -3.59
CA ILE A 218 -3.53 6.57 -2.92
C ILE A 218 -2.16 6.76 -3.58
N ASN A 219 -1.17 7.11 -2.79
CA ASN A 219 0.21 7.10 -3.24
C ASN A 219 0.71 5.65 -3.28
N ARG A 220 1.29 5.22 -4.38
CA ARG A 220 1.86 3.88 -4.49
C ARG A 220 3.35 3.98 -4.78
N ILE A 221 4.15 3.34 -3.94
CA ILE A 221 5.59 3.20 -4.14
C ILE A 221 5.84 2.18 -5.26
N ILE A 222 6.79 2.46 -6.11
CA ILE A 222 7.23 1.59 -7.22
C ILE A 222 8.73 1.30 -7.22
N SER A 223 9.50 1.98 -6.35
CA SER A 223 10.93 1.75 -6.21
C SER A 223 11.40 2.10 -4.80
N SER A 224 12.47 1.47 -4.37
CA SER A 224 13.13 1.63 -3.07
C SER A 224 14.65 1.84 -3.24
N PRO A 225 15.40 2.18 -2.19
CA PRO A 225 16.85 2.37 -2.24
C PRO A 225 17.70 1.13 -2.60
N GLY A 226 17.10 -0.04 -2.69
CA GLY A 226 17.77 -1.27 -3.10
C GLY A 226 17.54 -2.43 -2.13
N GLU A 227 17.40 -3.60 -2.72
CA GLU A 227 17.01 -4.83 -2.02
C GLU A 227 18.03 -5.26 -0.96
N ALA A 228 19.32 -5.18 -1.29
CA ALA A 228 20.40 -5.59 -0.40
C ALA A 228 20.66 -4.63 0.78
N SER A 229 20.09 -3.42 0.74
CA SER A 229 20.43 -2.37 1.71
C SER A 229 19.61 -2.47 2.99
N PHE A 230 18.37 -2.93 2.91
CA PHE A 230 17.44 -2.81 4.02
C PHE A 230 17.71 -3.78 5.17
N GLY A 231 18.00 -5.05 4.89
CA GLY A 231 18.29 -6.04 5.94
C GLY A 231 19.46 -5.61 6.85
N PRO A 232 20.66 -5.29 6.29
CA PRO A 232 21.77 -4.76 7.06
C PRO A 232 21.43 -3.46 7.81
N TYR A 233 20.73 -2.52 7.18
CA TYR A 233 20.31 -1.28 7.81
C TYR A 233 19.41 -1.54 9.02
N LEU A 234 18.45 -2.46 8.92
CA LEU A 234 17.56 -2.83 10.01
C LEU A 234 18.36 -3.39 11.21
N LEU A 235 19.27 -4.33 10.95
CA LEU A 235 20.12 -4.90 12.00
C LEU A 235 20.99 -3.85 12.67
N GLU A 236 21.56 -2.92 11.90
CA GLU A 236 22.36 -1.82 12.44
C GLU A 236 21.53 -0.89 13.33
N ARG A 237 20.29 -0.60 12.94
CA ARG A 237 19.38 0.27 13.74
C ARG A 237 18.92 -0.37 15.04
N ILE A 238 18.88 -1.70 15.13
CA ILE A 238 18.46 -2.44 16.32
C ILE A 238 19.63 -2.73 17.26
N PHE A 239 20.78 -3.04 16.71
CA PHE A 239 21.94 -3.56 17.48
C PHE A 239 23.15 -2.61 17.54
N GLY A 240 23.09 -1.44 16.89
CA GLY A 240 24.13 -0.40 16.93
C GLY A 240 25.27 -0.69 16.03
#